data_8650771ffecd3c944826ae65864d6dcb
#
_entry.id   8650771ffecd3c944826ae65864d6dcb
#
_cell.length_a   1.000
_cell.length_b   1.000
_cell.length_c   1.000
_cell.angle_alpha   90.00
_cell.angle_beta   90.00
_cell.angle_gamma   90.00
#
_symmetry.space_group_name_H-M   'P 1'
#
loop_
_entity.id
_entity.type
_entity.pdbx_description
1 polymer ?
#
loop_
_entity_poly.entity_id
_entity_poly.type
_entity_poly.pdbx_seq_one_letter_code
_entity_poly.pdbx_strand_id
1 'polypeptide(L)'
;MRAEVEDKLTRMPLSYIDRGSRGDMLSRVTNDVDNVTQTLQQTLSQALNSVITVVGVFAMMLTVSVQLSLVALVTLPVAAAITLLIARRARPHFTEQWDATGKVSGVVEEAFTGREAVALFSSEETFNRLFETENARLYEGSYRAQWISGTIQPAMRVVANLNFVIIAVVGGIKITSGTMTLGDVQAFIQYSQQYTQPITQLASMTNLLQSGAASAERVFEIMDAPEETDTAAASLPERVAGRV
;
A
#
# COMPACT_ATOMS: atom_id res chain seq x y z
N MET A 1 15.05 -10.01 -15.86
CA MET A 1 13.58 -9.89 -15.88
C MET A 1 13.06 -9.10 -17.09
N ARG A 2 13.35 -7.78 -17.30
CA ARG A 2 12.85 -7.03 -18.46
C ARG A 2 13.28 -7.68 -19.79
N ALA A 3 14.58 -7.94 -19.98
CA ALA A 3 15.10 -8.61 -21.17
C ALA A 3 14.50 -10.02 -21.40
N GLU A 4 14.21 -10.75 -20.35
CA GLU A 4 13.58 -12.07 -20.43
C GLU A 4 12.11 -11.97 -20.87
N VAL A 5 11.37 -10.97 -20.38
CA VAL A 5 9.99 -10.71 -20.81
C VAL A 5 9.95 -10.25 -22.27
N GLU A 6 10.88 -9.36 -22.67
CA GLU A 6 11.00 -8.92 -24.07
C GLU A 6 11.34 -10.08 -25.01
N ASP A 7 12.27 -10.96 -24.61
CA ASP A 7 12.65 -12.16 -25.37
C ASP A 7 11.48 -13.16 -25.43
N LYS A 8 10.74 -13.33 -24.34
CA LYS A 8 9.53 -14.15 -24.30
C LYS A 8 8.46 -13.65 -25.28
N LEU A 9 8.21 -12.32 -25.33
CA LEU A 9 7.25 -11.74 -26.26
C LEU A 9 7.57 -12.03 -27.73
N THR A 10 8.86 -12.07 -28.09
CA THR A 10 9.26 -12.39 -29.48
C THR A 10 9.02 -13.86 -29.87
N ARG A 11 8.86 -14.73 -28.87
CA ARG A 11 8.60 -16.17 -29.05
C ARG A 11 7.13 -16.56 -28.86
N MET A 12 6.28 -15.61 -28.50
CA MET A 12 4.84 -15.89 -28.30
C MET A 12 4.06 -15.96 -29.62
N PRO A 13 3.02 -16.82 -29.70
CA PRO A 13 2.15 -16.89 -30.86
C PRO A 13 1.43 -15.56 -31.11
N LEU A 14 1.34 -15.11 -32.33
CA LEU A 14 0.64 -13.87 -32.69
C LEU A 14 -0.82 -13.88 -32.25
N SER A 15 -1.45 -15.06 -32.25
CA SER A 15 -2.82 -15.24 -31.75
C SER A 15 -3.01 -14.93 -30.26
N TYR A 16 -1.96 -15.02 -29.44
CA TYR A 16 -2.00 -14.61 -28.03
C TYR A 16 -1.93 -13.09 -27.91
N ILE A 17 -1.07 -12.48 -28.72
CA ILE A 17 -0.89 -11.01 -28.74
C ILE A 17 -2.17 -10.32 -29.25
N ASP A 18 -2.83 -10.88 -30.25
CA ASP A 18 -4.04 -10.30 -30.85
C ASP A 18 -5.31 -10.48 -29.98
N ARG A 19 -5.33 -11.45 -29.07
CA ARG A 19 -6.44 -11.64 -28.11
C ARG A 19 -6.43 -10.61 -26.99
N GLY A 20 -5.27 -10.06 -26.65
CA GLY A 20 -5.10 -9.06 -25.61
C GLY A 20 -5.14 -7.64 -26.16
N SER A 21 -5.39 -6.67 -25.27
CA SER A 21 -5.18 -5.26 -25.60
C SER A 21 -3.66 -5.00 -25.71
N ARG A 22 -3.20 -4.45 -26.83
CA ARG A 22 -1.78 -4.07 -27.01
C ARG A 22 -1.29 -3.12 -25.92
N GLY A 23 -2.18 -2.24 -25.43
CA GLY A 23 -1.89 -1.33 -24.32
C GLY A 23 -1.68 -2.06 -23.01
N ASP A 24 -2.48 -3.07 -22.69
CA ASP A 24 -2.33 -3.90 -21.49
C ASP A 24 -1.01 -4.68 -21.53
N MET A 25 -0.69 -5.30 -22.67
CA MET A 25 0.55 -6.04 -22.83
C MET A 25 1.79 -5.14 -22.69
N LEU A 26 1.78 -3.96 -23.30
CA LEU A 26 2.85 -2.98 -23.15
C LEU A 26 2.97 -2.50 -21.70
N SER A 27 1.84 -2.30 -21.01
CA SER A 27 1.82 -1.93 -19.58
C SER A 27 2.44 -3.01 -18.69
N ARG A 28 2.16 -4.29 -18.97
CA ARG A 28 2.75 -5.43 -18.24
C ARG A 28 4.27 -5.50 -18.40
N VAL A 29 4.77 -5.27 -19.61
CA VAL A 29 6.21 -5.31 -19.91
C VAL A 29 6.98 -4.12 -19.34
N THR A 30 6.33 -2.95 -19.26
CA THR A 30 6.96 -1.73 -18.77
C THR A 30 6.61 -1.48 -17.29
N ASN A 31 5.35 -1.14 -17.02
CA ASN A 31 4.93 -0.68 -15.71
C ASN A 31 4.97 -1.79 -14.65
N ASP A 32 4.51 -3.01 -15.00
CA ASP A 32 4.49 -4.10 -14.01
C ASP A 32 5.90 -4.61 -13.69
N VAL A 33 6.78 -4.71 -14.68
CA VAL A 33 8.19 -5.07 -14.45
C VAL A 33 8.90 -4.02 -13.61
N ASP A 34 8.64 -2.72 -13.87
CA ASP A 34 9.22 -1.63 -13.08
C ASP A 34 8.65 -1.63 -11.65
N ASN A 35 7.34 -1.87 -11.49
CA ASN A 35 6.71 -1.98 -10.18
C ASN A 35 7.27 -3.14 -9.35
N VAL A 36 7.46 -4.32 -9.95
CA VAL A 36 8.11 -5.47 -9.28
C VAL A 36 9.52 -5.11 -8.85
N THR A 37 10.32 -4.54 -9.75
CA THR A 37 11.72 -4.17 -9.46
C THR A 37 11.80 -3.14 -8.35
N GLN A 38 10.99 -2.09 -8.44
CA GLN A 38 10.94 -1.03 -7.44
C GLN A 38 10.45 -1.55 -6.08
N THR A 39 9.41 -2.39 -6.08
CA THR A 39 8.88 -3.01 -4.87
C THR A 39 9.93 -3.87 -4.19
N LEU A 40 10.63 -4.72 -4.93
CA LEU A 40 11.69 -5.57 -4.38
C LEU A 40 12.82 -4.75 -3.79
N GLN A 41 13.34 -3.76 -4.53
CA GLN A 41 14.42 -2.90 -4.06
C GLN A 41 14.03 -2.11 -2.82
N GLN A 42 12.87 -1.46 -2.84
CA GLN A 42 12.37 -0.66 -1.74
C GLN A 42 12.06 -1.51 -0.51
N THR A 43 11.36 -2.63 -0.71
CA THR A 43 10.98 -3.53 0.37
C THR A 43 12.20 -4.16 1.02
N LEU A 44 13.15 -4.69 0.23
CA LEU A 44 14.33 -5.33 0.76
C LEU A 44 15.21 -4.34 1.55
N SER A 45 15.48 -3.17 0.99
CA SER A 45 16.28 -2.14 1.65
C SER A 45 15.62 -1.62 2.93
N GLN A 46 14.32 -1.36 2.87
CA GLN A 46 13.56 -0.83 4.01
C GLN A 46 13.37 -1.90 5.10
N ALA A 47 13.09 -3.16 4.72
CA ALA A 47 12.96 -4.26 5.67
C ALA A 47 14.28 -4.51 6.42
N LEU A 48 15.39 -4.60 5.70
CA LEU A 48 16.71 -4.78 6.30
C LEU A 48 17.03 -3.63 7.28
N ASN A 49 16.88 -2.38 6.85
CA ASN A 49 17.11 -1.22 7.71
C ASN A 49 16.19 -1.22 8.93
N SER A 50 14.90 -1.51 8.75
CA SER A 50 13.94 -1.52 9.85
C SER A 50 14.24 -2.64 10.85
N VAL A 51 14.55 -3.85 10.37
CA VAL A 51 14.88 -4.99 11.26
C VAL A 51 16.18 -4.72 12.02
N ILE A 52 17.24 -4.27 11.34
CA ILE A 52 18.52 -3.95 11.98
C ILE A 52 18.34 -2.84 13.02
N THR A 53 17.57 -1.79 12.70
CA THR A 53 17.31 -0.69 13.63
C THR A 53 16.50 -1.16 14.84
N VAL A 54 15.41 -1.91 14.64
CA VAL A 54 14.58 -2.41 15.74
C VAL A 54 15.38 -3.33 16.65
N VAL A 55 16.10 -4.31 16.08
CA VAL A 55 16.90 -5.26 16.86
C VAL A 55 18.05 -4.55 17.58
N GLY A 56 18.78 -3.66 16.88
CA GLY A 56 19.91 -2.92 17.44
C GLY A 56 19.48 -1.98 18.56
N VAL A 57 18.44 -1.18 18.33
CA VAL A 57 17.89 -0.25 19.33
C VAL A 57 17.37 -1.04 20.54
N PHE A 58 16.60 -2.11 20.31
CA PHE A 58 16.07 -2.91 21.41
C PHE A 58 17.16 -3.60 22.22
N ALA A 59 18.21 -4.11 21.58
CA ALA A 59 19.38 -4.64 22.25
C ALA A 59 20.06 -3.58 23.14
N MET A 60 20.25 -2.35 22.62
CA MET A 60 20.80 -1.24 23.40
C MET A 60 19.88 -0.86 24.56
N MET A 61 18.57 -0.84 24.37
CA MET A 61 17.62 -0.60 25.47
C MET A 61 17.75 -1.63 26.60
N LEU A 62 17.91 -2.91 26.25
CA LEU A 62 18.11 -4.00 27.23
C LEU A 62 19.40 -3.83 28.04
N THR A 63 20.49 -3.34 27.44
CA THR A 63 21.75 -3.07 28.16
C THR A 63 21.62 -1.92 29.16
N VAL A 64 20.78 -0.93 28.86
CA VAL A 64 20.54 0.22 29.75
C VAL A 64 19.60 -0.16 30.90
N SER A 65 18.44 -0.73 30.62
CA SER A 65 17.49 -1.15 31.64
C SER A 65 16.43 -2.12 31.11
N VAL A 66 16.47 -3.36 31.56
CA VAL A 66 15.47 -4.39 31.20
C VAL A 66 14.05 -3.96 31.61
N GLN A 67 13.87 -3.32 32.78
CA GLN A 67 12.55 -2.89 33.24
C GLN A 67 11.93 -1.82 32.33
N LEU A 68 12.73 -0.79 31.94
CA LEU A 68 12.27 0.22 31.03
C LEU A 68 12.02 -0.33 29.63
N SER A 69 12.83 -1.30 29.18
CA SER A 69 12.64 -1.98 27.90
C SER A 69 11.32 -2.76 27.84
N LEU A 70 10.93 -3.41 28.94
CA LEU A 70 9.62 -4.07 29.04
C LEU A 70 8.46 -3.06 28.97
N VAL A 71 8.59 -1.90 29.63
CA VAL A 71 7.59 -0.82 29.53
C VAL A 71 7.45 -0.35 28.09
N ALA A 72 8.58 -0.08 27.42
CA ALA A 72 8.58 0.31 26.02
C ALA A 72 7.97 -0.76 25.10
N LEU A 73 8.25 -2.04 25.36
CA LEU A 73 7.69 -3.15 24.60
C LEU A 73 6.16 -3.24 24.74
N VAL A 74 5.61 -2.98 25.92
CA VAL A 74 4.15 -2.97 26.16
C VAL A 74 3.45 -1.86 25.40
N THR A 75 4.14 -0.76 25.13
CA THR A 75 3.56 0.37 24.37
C THR A 75 3.18 -0.02 22.95
N LEU A 76 3.90 -0.96 22.33
CA LEU A 76 3.63 -1.43 20.96
C LEU A 76 2.26 -2.10 20.78
N PRO A 77 1.93 -3.15 21.56
CA PRO A 77 0.61 -3.78 21.45
C PRO A 77 -0.52 -2.82 21.82
N VAL A 78 -0.29 -1.89 22.75
CA VAL A 78 -1.28 -0.85 23.09
C VAL A 78 -1.51 0.07 21.90
N ALA A 79 -0.45 0.57 21.26
CA ALA A 79 -0.55 1.41 20.08
C ALA A 79 -1.24 0.66 18.93
N ALA A 80 -0.86 -0.60 18.69
CA ALA A 80 -1.48 -1.45 17.67
C ALA A 80 -2.98 -1.67 17.94
N ALA A 81 -3.35 -1.97 19.19
CA ALA A 81 -4.74 -2.18 19.58
C ALA A 81 -5.59 -0.92 19.35
N ILE A 82 -5.10 0.26 19.75
CA ILE A 82 -5.78 1.54 19.54
C ILE A 82 -5.94 1.81 18.04
N THR A 83 -4.89 1.64 17.26
CA THR A 83 -4.94 1.83 15.79
C THR A 83 -5.94 0.90 15.13
N LEU A 84 -5.93 -0.39 15.49
CA LEU A 84 -6.86 -1.38 14.96
C LEU A 84 -8.32 -1.08 15.33
N LEU A 85 -8.58 -0.63 16.56
CA LEU A 85 -9.92 -0.24 17.02
C LEU A 85 -10.46 0.95 16.20
N ILE A 86 -9.63 1.99 16.01
CA ILE A 86 -10.01 3.17 15.23
C ILE A 86 -10.21 2.77 13.75
N ALA A 87 -9.29 2.00 13.17
CA ALA A 87 -9.38 1.54 11.78
C ALA A 87 -10.62 0.69 11.52
N ARG A 88 -10.96 -0.23 12.44
CA ARG A 88 -12.19 -1.04 12.34
C ARG A 88 -13.45 -0.17 12.36
N ARG A 89 -13.45 0.90 13.17
CA ARG A 89 -14.58 1.81 13.26
C ARG A 89 -14.66 2.76 12.06
N ALA A 90 -13.55 3.14 11.45
CA ALA A 90 -13.49 3.98 10.26
C ALA A 90 -13.89 3.23 8.97
N ARG A 91 -13.59 1.93 8.89
CA ARG A 91 -13.76 1.10 7.68
C ARG A 91 -15.16 1.20 7.03
N PRO A 92 -16.29 1.06 7.75
CA PRO A 92 -17.61 1.15 7.11
C PRO A 92 -17.86 2.52 6.46
N HIS A 93 -17.36 3.60 7.07
CA HIS A 93 -17.51 4.95 6.54
C HIS A 93 -16.64 5.19 5.30
N PHE A 94 -15.46 4.58 5.20
CA PHE A 94 -14.68 4.58 3.97
C PHE A 94 -15.40 3.82 2.85
N THR A 95 -16.05 2.69 3.14
CA THR A 95 -16.84 1.96 2.14
C THR A 95 -18.01 2.81 1.65
N GLU A 96 -18.71 3.50 2.53
CA GLU A 96 -19.79 4.43 2.20
C GLU A 96 -19.27 5.61 1.35
N GLN A 97 -18.12 6.18 1.69
CA GLN A 97 -17.45 7.23 0.91
C GLN A 97 -17.15 6.76 -0.52
N TRP A 98 -16.59 5.55 -0.68
CA TRP A 98 -16.27 5.00 -2.00
C TRP A 98 -17.52 4.77 -2.85
N ASP A 99 -18.59 4.21 -2.26
CA ASP A 99 -19.87 4.00 -2.94
C ASP A 99 -20.48 5.35 -3.38
N ALA A 100 -20.50 6.34 -2.48
CA ALA A 100 -21.00 7.67 -2.80
C ALA A 100 -20.15 8.38 -3.86
N THR A 101 -18.81 8.20 -3.84
CA THR A 101 -17.92 8.73 -4.88
C THR A 101 -18.28 8.16 -6.26
N GLY A 102 -18.51 6.85 -6.32
CA GLY A 102 -18.94 6.19 -7.56
C GLY A 102 -20.27 6.74 -8.09
N LYS A 103 -21.24 6.97 -7.21
CA LYS A 103 -22.54 7.54 -7.59
C LYS A 103 -22.44 8.97 -8.09
N VAL A 104 -21.68 9.83 -7.39
CA VAL A 104 -21.43 11.22 -7.85
C VAL A 104 -20.75 11.21 -9.22
N SER A 105 -19.74 10.36 -9.41
CA SER A 105 -19.04 10.23 -10.70
C SER A 105 -19.99 9.76 -11.80
N GLY A 106 -20.89 8.80 -11.52
CA GLY A 106 -21.89 8.34 -12.47
C GLY A 106 -22.88 9.41 -12.89
N VAL A 107 -23.38 10.22 -11.94
CA VAL A 107 -24.27 11.36 -12.24
C VAL A 107 -23.57 12.39 -13.13
N VAL A 108 -22.30 12.69 -12.85
CA VAL A 108 -21.50 13.63 -13.66
C VAL A 108 -21.26 13.07 -15.07
N GLU A 109 -20.90 11.80 -15.19
CA GLU A 109 -20.68 11.14 -16.47
C GLU A 109 -21.96 11.10 -17.32
N GLU A 110 -23.10 10.76 -16.71
CA GLU A 110 -24.40 10.71 -17.37
C GLU A 110 -24.81 12.12 -17.87
N ALA A 111 -24.68 13.14 -17.00
CA ALA A 111 -25.00 14.53 -17.37
C ALA A 111 -24.08 15.06 -18.49
N PHE A 112 -22.79 14.69 -18.46
CA PHE A 112 -21.82 15.13 -19.46
C PHE A 112 -22.04 14.43 -20.82
N THR A 113 -22.25 13.11 -20.79
CA THR A 113 -22.49 12.31 -22.00
C THR A 113 -23.85 12.66 -22.62
N GLY A 114 -24.87 12.84 -21.79
CA GLY A 114 -26.23 13.19 -22.20
C GLY A 114 -26.51 14.69 -22.34
N ARG A 115 -25.48 15.56 -22.32
CA ARG A 115 -25.65 17.01 -22.20
C ARG A 115 -26.60 17.63 -23.25
N GLU A 116 -26.60 17.08 -24.48
CA GLU A 116 -27.50 17.56 -25.52
C GLU A 116 -28.97 17.24 -25.22
N ALA A 117 -29.23 16.05 -24.69
CA ALA A 117 -30.57 15.66 -24.24
C ALA A 117 -30.99 16.45 -23.00
N VAL A 118 -30.08 16.64 -22.04
CA VAL A 118 -30.33 17.44 -20.82
C VAL A 118 -30.74 18.85 -21.20
N ALA A 119 -30.04 19.50 -22.14
CA ALA A 119 -30.35 20.83 -22.61
C ALA A 119 -31.66 20.86 -23.44
N LEU A 120 -31.88 19.86 -24.31
CA LEU A 120 -33.10 19.83 -25.15
C LEU A 120 -34.37 19.66 -24.31
N PHE A 121 -34.30 18.87 -23.23
CA PHE A 121 -35.43 18.62 -22.33
C PHE A 121 -35.46 19.52 -21.10
N SER A 122 -34.58 20.54 -21.02
CA SER A 122 -34.44 21.44 -19.87
C SER A 122 -34.41 20.71 -18.52
N SER A 123 -33.62 19.64 -18.46
CA SER A 123 -33.54 18.73 -17.29
C SER A 123 -32.38 19.05 -16.35
N GLU A 124 -31.70 20.18 -16.51
CA GLU A 124 -30.52 20.61 -15.73
C GLU A 124 -30.82 20.63 -14.23
N GLU A 125 -32.02 21.13 -13.85
CA GLU A 125 -32.39 21.20 -12.44
C GLU A 125 -32.57 19.80 -11.82
N THR A 126 -33.02 18.84 -12.60
CA THR A 126 -33.17 17.44 -12.14
C THR A 126 -31.79 16.82 -11.87
N PHE A 127 -30.83 17.00 -12.77
CA PHE A 127 -29.46 16.54 -12.59
C PHE A 127 -28.77 17.27 -11.43
N ASN A 128 -28.97 18.55 -11.27
CA ASN A 128 -28.42 19.33 -10.15
C ASN A 128 -28.93 18.79 -8.81
N ARG A 129 -30.25 18.53 -8.70
CA ARG A 129 -30.82 17.95 -7.47
C ARG A 129 -30.29 16.54 -7.18
N LEU A 130 -30.13 15.72 -8.21
CA LEU A 130 -29.56 14.38 -8.08
C LEU A 130 -28.10 14.47 -7.61
N PHE A 131 -27.31 15.37 -8.25
CA PHE A 131 -25.95 15.63 -7.84
C PHE A 131 -25.84 16.11 -6.39
N GLU A 132 -26.65 17.09 -5.98
CA GLU A 132 -26.67 17.60 -4.62
C GLU A 132 -27.00 16.51 -3.60
N THR A 133 -27.94 15.62 -3.93
CA THR A 133 -28.30 14.49 -3.06
C THR A 133 -27.16 13.51 -2.87
N GLU A 134 -26.51 13.10 -3.95
CA GLU A 134 -25.39 12.15 -3.87
C GLU A 134 -24.13 12.82 -3.30
N ASN A 135 -23.90 14.11 -3.58
CA ASN A 135 -22.81 14.89 -3.01
C ASN A 135 -22.97 15.09 -1.49
N ALA A 136 -24.21 15.27 -1.00
CA ALA A 136 -24.46 15.33 0.44
C ALA A 136 -24.13 14.00 1.14
N ARG A 137 -24.44 12.87 0.50
CA ARG A 137 -24.05 11.54 1.01
C ARG A 137 -22.53 11.35 1.01
N LEU A 138 -21.87 11.79 -0.06
CA LEU A 138 -20.41 11.75 -0.15
C LEU A 138 -19.77 12.60 0.93
N TYR A 139 -20.29 13.79 1.17
CA TYR A 139 -19.81 14.68 2.23
C TYR A 139 -19.92 14.02 3.61
N GLU A 140 -21.09 13.46 3.94
CA GLU A 140 -21.33 12.83 5.24
C GLU A 140 -20.43 11.60 5.46
N GLY A 141 -20.35 10.72 4.46
CA GLY A 141 -19.45 9.55 4.50
C GLY A 141 -17.98 9.95 4.64
N SER A 142 -17.54 10.92 3.86
CA SER A 142 -16.17 11.44 3.89
C SER A 142 -15.85 12.12 5.23
N TYR A 143 -16.77 12.93 5.75
CA TYR A 143 -16.60 13.60 7.04
C TYR A 143 -16.41 12.59 8.17
N ARG A 144 -17.30 11.58 8.25
CA ARG A 144 -17.21 10.54 9.29
C ARG A 144 -15.95 9.68 9.15
N ALA A 145 -15.62 9.27 7.93
CA ALA A 145 -14.42 8.49 7.66
C ALA A 145 -13.16 9.24 8.10
N GLN A 146 -13.06 10.51 7.70
CA GLN A 146 -11.88 11.33 8.01
C GLN A 146 -11.83 11.77 9.47
N TRP A 147 -12.97 12.10 10.09
CA TRP A 147 -13.03 12.42 11.51
C TRP A 147 -12.51 11.27 12.37
N ILE A 148 -13.03 10.04 12.13
CA ILE A 148 -12.62 8.87 12.91
C ILE A 148 -11.16 8.52 12.63
N SER A 149 -10.75 8.42 11.37
CA SER A 149 -9.36 8.09 11.02
C SER A 149 -8.37 9.16 11.45
N GLY A 150 -8.76 10.42 11.40
CA GLY A 150 -7.96 11.56 11.84
C GLY A 150 -7.60 11.53 13.34
N THR A 151 -8.37 10.80 14.17
CA THR A 151 -8.05 10.63 15.60
C THR A 151 -6.86 9.69 15.83
N ILE A 152 -6.40 8.93 14.84
CA ILE A 152 -5.24 8.02 14.99
C ILE A 152 -3.99 8.80 15.42
N GLN A 153 -3.67 9.89 14.75
CA GLN A 153 -2.47 10.67 15.03
C GLN A 153 -2.47 11.28 16.46
N PRO A 154 -3.54 11.97 16.91
CA PRO A 154 -3.63 12.41 18.30
C PRO A 154 -3.55 11.27 19.32
N ALA A 155 -4.22 10.15 19.06
CA ALA A 155 -4.18 8.98 19.95
C ALA A 155 -2.75 8.42 20.06
N MET A 156 -2.02 8.32 18.94
CA MET A 156 -0.62 7.89 18.96
C MET A 156 0.29 8.86 19.73
N ARG A 157 0.06 10.17 19.61
CA ARG A 157 0.79 11.16 20.43
C ARG A 157 0.53 10.99 21.91
N VAL A 158 -0.70 10.70 22.32
CA VAL A 158 -1.04 10.41 23.71
C VAL A 158 -0.27 9.18 24.21
N VAL A 159 -0.26 8.09 23.43
CA VAL A 159 0.50 6.88 23.79
C VAL A 159 2.00 7.17 23.90
N ALA A 160 2.57 7.91 22.95
CA ALA A 160 3.99 8.29 22.97
C ALA A 160 4.32 9.18 24.17
N ASN A 161 3.48 10.16 24.51
CA ASN A 161 3.66 11.03 25.67
C ASN A 161 3.54 10.26 26.99
N LEU A 162 2.58 9.32 27.08
CA LEU A 162 2.46 8.46 28.26
C LEU A 162 3.71 7.58 28.44
N ASN A 163 4.21 7.00 27.34
CA ASN A 163 5.47 6.25 27.38
C ASN A 163 6.63 7.12 27.86
N PHE A 164 6.75 8.34 27.32
CA PHE A 164 7.78 9.30 27.75
C PHE A 164 7.66 9.61 29.25
N VAL A 165 6.45 9.89 29.74
CA VAL A 165 6.22 10.20 31.17
C VAL A 165 6.59 8.99 32.04
N ILE A 166 6.20 7.79 31.66
CA ILE A 166 6.55 6.57 32.43
C ILE A 166 8.08 6.39 32.47
N ILE A 167 8.77 6.54 31.33
CA ILE A 167 10.22 6.44 31.28
C ILE A 167 10.88 7.52 32.16
N ALA A 168 10.40 8.77 32.11
CA ALA A 168 10.94 9.87 32.89
C ALA A 168 10.75 9.64 34.40
N VAL A 169 9.56 9.20 34.81
CA VAL A 169 9.26 8.94 36.23
C VAL A 169 10.05 7.73 36.74
N VAL A 170 10.00 6.60 36.07
CA VAL A 170 10.71 5.38 36.48
C VAL A 170 12.23 5.59 36.39
N GLY A 171 12.71 6.26 35.33
CA GLY A 171 14.11 6.63 35.18
C GLY A 171 14.57 7.59 36.26
N GLY A 172 13.76 8.60 36.63
CA GLY A 172 14.04 9.52 37.70
C GLY A 172 14.16 8.81 39.08
N ILE A 173 13.26 7.87 39.39
CA ILE A 173 13.35 7.03 40.59
C ILE A 173 14.66 6.19 40.57
N LYS A 174 15.05 5.66 39.41
CA LYS A 174 16.29 4.90 39.29
C LYS A 174 17.57 5.76 39.42
N ILE A 175 17.50 7.03 39.04
CA ILE A 175 18.60 7.97 39.26
C ILE A 175 18.75 8.24 40.75
N THR A 176 17.64 8.51 41.48
CA THR A 176 17.69 8.76 42.94
C THR A 176 18.14 7.54 43.72
N SER A 177 17.86 6.32 43.25
CA SER A 177 18.36 5.06 43.85
C SER A 177 19.80 4.72 43.44
N GLY A 178 20.47 5.52 42.59
CA GLY A 178 21.83 5.30 42.15
C GLY A 178 22.00 4.14 41.11
N THR A 179 20.90 3.59 40.58
CA THR A 179 20.91 2.46 39.65
C THR A 179 21.01 2.89 38.18
N MET A 180 20.79 4.18 37.89
CA MET A 180 20.93 4.76 36.54
C MET A 180 21.49 6.17 36.62
N THR A 181 22.16 6.59 35.56
CA THR A 181 22.61 7.98 35.38
C THR A 181 21.56 8.79 34.59
N LEU A 182 21.67 10.11 34.64
CA LEU A 182 20.83 10.99 33.82
C LEU A 182 21.06 10.73 32.32
N GLY A 183 22.32 10.40 31.91
CA GLY A 183 22.66 10.03 30.55
C GLY A 183 21.96 8.76 30.07
N ASP A 184 21.84 7.75 30.96
CA ASP A 184 21.13 6.50 30.65
C ASP A 184 19.64 6.74 30.37
N VAL A 185 18.98 7.58 31.20
CA VAL A 185 17.57 7.93 31.01
C VAL A 185 17.37 8.70 29.70
N GLN A 186 18.26 9.64 29.40
CA GLN A 186 18.19 10.42 28.17
C GLN A 186 18.46 9.53 26.93
N ALA A 187 19.44 8.65 26.99
CA ALA A 187 19.69 7.66 25.94
C ALA A 187 18.45 6.75 25.74
N PHE A 188 17.85 6.29 26.83
CA PHE A 188 16.67 5.45 26.76
C PHE A 188 15.46 6.14 26.11
N ILE A 189 15.22 7.42 26.41
CA ILE A 189 14.20 8.24 25.74
C ILE A 189 14.48 8.31 24.24
N GLN A 190 15.71 8.56 23.84
CA GLN A 190 16.11 8.60 22.42
C GLN A 190 15.84 7.23 21.73
N TYR A 191 16.25 6.14 22.36
CA TYR A 191 16.00 4.79 21.84
C TYR A 191 14.50 4.48 21.72
N SER A 192 13.71 4.89 22.71
CA SER A 192 12.26 4.66 22.68
C SER A 192 11.54 5.44 21.58
N GLN A 193 12.10 6.53 21.10
CA GLN A 193 11.59 7.25 19.92
C GLN A 193 12.03 6.61 18.60
N GLN A 194 13.25 6.09 18.54
CA GLN A 194 13.83 5.54 17.32
C GLN A 194 13.21 4.21 16.89
N TYR A 195 12.69 3.38 17.77
CA TYR A 195 12.15 2.08 17.37
C TYR A 195 10.72 2.13 16.80
N THR A 196 9.97 3.20 17.09
CA THR A 196 8.57 3.32 16.65
C THR A 196 8.45 3.52 15.14
N GLN A 197 9.32 4.30 14.54
CA GLN A 197 9.28 4.61 13.11
C GLN A 197 9.52 3.38 12.22
N PRO A 198 10.57 2.55 12.46
CA PRO A 198 10.78 1.32 11.69
C PRO A 198 9.61 0.34 11.75
N ILE A 199 8.93 0.23 12.88
CA ILE A 199 7.75 -0.65 13.02
C ILE A 199 6.60 -0.15 12.14
N THR A 200 6.36 1.16 12.11
CA THR A 200 5.35 1.76 11.23
C THR A 200 5.71 1.55 9.76
N GLN A 201 7.00 1.65 9.41
CA GLN A 201 7.48 1.36 8.06
C GLN A 201 7.24 -0.09 7.66
N LEU A 202 7.55 -1.04 8.53
CA LEU A 202 7.28 -2.47 8.28
C LEU A 202 5.77 -2.74 8.07
N ALA A 203 4.91 -2.09 8.85
CA ALA A 203 3.47 -2.21 8.67
C ALA A 203 2.99 -1.65 7.32
N SER A 204 3.55 -0.52 6.85
CA SER A 204 3.19 0.10 5.57
C SER A 204 3.65 -0.71 4.36
N MET A 205 4.67 -1.56 4.50
CA MET A 205 5.18 -2.42 3.42
C MET A 205 4.16 -3.45 2.94
N THR A 206 3.18 -3.82 3.77
CA THR A 206 2.15 -4.79 3.38
C THR A 206 1.42 -4.37 2.10
N ASN A 207 1.06 -3.10 1.95
CA ASN A 207 0.39 -2.59 0.77
C ASN A 207 1.32 -2.60 -0.47
N LEU A 208 2.59 -2.24 -0.27
CA LEU A 208 3.60 -2.25 -1.32
C LEU A 208 3.86 -3.68 -1.83
N LEU A 209 3.99 -4.64 -0.90
CA LEU A 209 4.14 -6.06 -1.24
C LEU A 209 2.93 -6.61 -1.99
N GLN A 210 1.70 -6.24 -1.61
CA GLN A 210 0.49 -6.66 -2.32
C GLN A 210 0.45 -6.10 -3.75
N SER A 211 0.82 -4.83 -3.94
CA SER A 211 0.92 -4.23 -5.28
C SER A 211 1.99 -4.91 -6.14
N GLY A 212 3.18 -5.14 -5.57
CA GLY A 212 4.26 -5.83 -6.25
C GLY A 212 3.93 -7.28 -6.59
N ALA A 213 3.24 -8.00 -5.70
CA ALA A 213 2.79 -9.37 -5.94
C ALA A 213 1.77 -9.44 -7.08
N ALA A 214 0.80 -8.51 -7.13
CA ALA A 214 -0.16 -8.44 -8.22
C ALA A 214 0.51 -8.13 -9.57
N SER A 215 1.51 -7.24 -9.60
CA SER A 215 2.29 -6.99 -10.81
C SER A 215 3.16 -8.18 -11.20
N ALA A 216 3.77 -8.86 -10.22
CA ALA A 216 4.55 -10.08 -10.47
C ALA A 216 3.68 -11.19 -11.06
N GLU A 217 2.47 -11.41 -10.56
CA GLU A 217 1.52 -12.37 -11.10
C GLU A 217 1.23 -12.10 -12.59
N ARG A 218 0.97 -10.84 -12.96
CA ARG A 218 0.74 -10.46 -14.37
C ARG A 218 1.97 -10.64 -15.25
N VAL A 219 3.17 -10.41 -14.71
CA VAL A 219 4.42 -10.64 -15.44
C VAL A 219 4.67 -12.14 -15.63
N PHE A 220 4.43 -12.96 -14.60
CA PHE A 220 4.57 -14.42 -14.68
C PHE A 220 3.53 -15.04 -15.62
N GLU A 221 2.32 -14.49 -15.72
CA GLU A 221 1.34 -14.90 -16.72
C GLU A 221 1.89 -14.82 -18.15
N ILE A 222 2.68 -13.78 -18.47
CA ILE A 222 3.37 -13.66 -19.75
C ILE A 222 4.51 -14.67 -19.86
N MET A 223 5.31 -14.83 -18.81
CA MET A 223 6.44 -15.75 -18.82
C MET A 223 6.02 -17.21 -18.98
N ASP A 224 4.87 -17.58 -18.40
CA ASP A 224 4.31 -18.93 -18.47
C ASP A 224 3.45 -19.17 -19.72
N ALA A 225 3.18 -18.13 -20.53
CA ALA A 225 2.41 -18.28 -21.74
C ALA A 225 3.09 -19.22 -22.75
N PRO A 226 2.31 -19.97 -23.54
CA PRO A 226 2.86 -20.90 -24.54
C PRO A 226 3.73 -20.15 -25.57
N GLU A 227 4.84 -20.76 -25.93
CA GLU A 227 5.70 -20.27 -27.00
C GLU A 227 5.26 -20.86 -28.37
N GLU A 228 5.56 -20.13 -29.42
CA GLU A 228 5.37 -20.64 -30.76
C GLU A 228 6.31 -21.85 -30.94
N THR A 229 5.76 -23.03 -31.03
CA THR A 229 6.52 -24.20 -31.36
C THR A 229 6.76 -24.17 -32.88
N ASP A 230 8.02 -24.14 -33.28
CA ASP A 230 8.38 -24.49 -34.65
C ASP A 230 7.75 -25.87 -34.94
N THR A 231 6.57 -25.86 -35.50
CA THR A 231 6.01 -27.08 -36.08
C THR A 231 7.01 -27.41 -37.15
N ALA A 232 7.82 -28.45 -36.90
CA ALA A 232 8.85 -28.91 -37.81
C ALA A 232 8.27 -28.84 -39.20
N ALA A 233 8.79 -27.95 -40.01
CA ALA A 233 8.30 -27.67 -41.33
C ALA A 233 8.11 -29.01 -42.02
N ALA A 234 6.89 -29.34 -42.38
CA ALA A 234 6.65 -30.45 -43.31
C ALA A 234 7.63 -30.22 -44.43
N SER A 235 8.60 -31.10 -44.57
CA SER A 235 9.67 -30.94 -45.57
C SER A 235 9.01 -30.58 -46.89
N LEU A 236 9.27 -29.38 -47.38
CA LEU A 236 8.77 -28.96 -48.68
C LEU A 236 9.16 -30.05 -49.68
N PRO A 237 8.24 -30.51 -50.50
CA PRO A 237 8.58 -31.50 -51.51
C PRO A 237 9.72 -30.94 -52.38
N GLU A 238 10.70 -31.80 -52.69
CA GLU A 238 11.95 -31.47 -53.39
C GLU A 238 11.74 -30.72 -54.72
N ARG A 239 10.52 -30.75 -55.25
CA ARG A 239 10.06 -29.93 -56.42
C ARG A 239 8.71 -29.31 -56.12
N VAL A 240 8.71 -28.03 -55.84
CA VAL A 240 7.48 -27.22 -55.83
C VAL A 240 7.11 -26.95 -57.29
N ALA A 241 6.09 -27.63 -57.81
CA ALA A 241 5.50 -27.26 -59.09
C ALA A 241 4.77 -25.93 -58.89
N GLY A 242 5.43 -24.80 -59.23
CA GLY A 242 4.88 -23.45 -59.09
C GLY A 242 3.69 -23.21 -60.03
N ARG A 243 2.56 -23.86 -59.74
CA ARG A 243 1.26 -23.51 -60.33
C ARG A 243 0.46 -22.79 -59.25
N VAL A 244 0.26 -21.50 -59.46
CA VAL A 244 -0.72 -20.68 -58.75
C VAL A 244 -2.07 -20.88 -59.44
#